data_d5d78d4d8254be75cc49fbc0f500fd64
#
_entry.id   d5d78d4d8254be75cc49fbc0f500fd64
#
_cell.length_a   1.000
_cell.length_b   1.000
_cell.length_c   1.000
_cell.angle_alpha   90.00
_cell.angle_beta   90.00
_cell.angle_gamma   90.00
#
_symmetry.space_group_name_H-M   'P 1'
#
loop_
_entity.id
_entity.type
_entity.pdbx_description
1 polymer ?
#
loop_
_entity_poly.entity_id
_entity_poly.type
_entity_poly.pdbx_seq_one_letter_code
_entity_poly.pdbx_strand_id
1 'polypeptide(L)'
;MQTKPNILLIYTGGTIGMIKDFETGVLKAFNFKKLLQKIPELKHLDCNIETISFKKPIDSSNINPEKWVEIAEIIEKSYADFDGFVVLHGSDTMSYSASALSFMLENLNKPVVFTGSQLPIGDLRTDAKENLITAIQIASLQQKGKSVIHEVCLYFEYKLYRGNRTTKINAEHFNAFASPNYPQLAESGVHLNVNSNLILPKQSTKKLVVHKNLDGNVMIVKMFPGINELVLSAIISIPNLKGIILETYGSGNATTDDWFVNILRKAIKSGLHIINVTQCSGGSVNMGQYETSSQLKKIGVISGKDITTEAAITKLMYLLGQNVAPAVFKTIFETSLRGEMA
;
A
#
# COMPACT_ATOMS: atom_id res chain seq x y z
N MET A 1 -22.56 -6.82 -29.35
CA MET A 1 -21.82 -7.66 -28.40
C MET A 1 -20.99 -6.74 -27.52
N GLN A 2 -21.05 -6.88 -26.22
CA GLN A 2 -20.19 -6.10 -25.33
C GLN A 2 -18.75 -6.61 -25.50
N THR A 3 -17.80 -5.73 -25.75
CA THR A 3 -16.39 -6.11 -25.88
C THR A 3 -15.89 -6.62 -24.52
N LYS A 4 -15.18 -7.74 -24.50
CA LYS A 4 -14.56 -8.25 -23.27
C LYS A 4 -13.54 -7.26 -22.75
N PRO A 5 -13.48 -7.00 -21.43
CA PRO A 5 -12.46 -6.14 -20.84
C PRO A 5 -11.05 -6.72 -21.02
N ASN A 6 -10.08 -5.84 -21.25
CA ASN A 6 -8.66 -6.19 -21.36
C ASN A 6 -7.97 -5.97 -20.02
N ILE A 7 -7.35 -7.00 -19.47
CA ILE A 7 -6.67 -6.94 -18.17
C ILE A 7 -5.17 -7.17 -18.36
N LEU A 8 -4.38 -6.25 -17.82
CA LEU A 8 -2.93 -6.39 -17.78
C LEU A 8 -2.50 -7.00 -16.46
N LEU A 9 -1.85 -8.15 -16.53
CA LEU A 9 -1.25 -8.83 -15.39
C LEU A 9 0.23 -8.49 -15.32
N ILE A 10 0.64 -7.80 -14.25
CA ILE A 10 2.01 -7.33 -14.01
C ILE A 10 2.65 -8.24 -12.97
N TYR A 11 3.62 -9.05 -13.38
CA TYR A 11 4.35 -9.93 -12.47
C TYR A 11 5.65 -9.27 -12.02
N THR A 12 5.71 -8.86 -10.76
CA THR A 12 6.90 -8.26 -10.16
C THR A 12 7.82 -9.29 -9.50
N GLY A 13 7.27 -10.44 -9.10
CA GLY A 13 7.95 -11.49 -8.33
C GLY A 13 7.05 -12.05 -7.23
N GLY A 14 7.68 -12.48 -6.15
CA GLY A 14 7.00 -13.07 -4.99
C GLY A 14 6.70 -14.56 -5.16
N THR A 15 6.26 -15.17 -4.06
CA THR A 15 6.06 -16.62 -3.90
C THR A 15 5.10 -17.21 -4.94
N ILE A 16 4.09 -16.45 -5.35
CA ILE A 16 3.08 -16.90 -6.32
C ILE A 16 3.66 -17.42 -7.64
N GLY A 17 4.76 -16.83 -8.12
CA GLY A 17 5.43 -17.21 -9.37
C GLY A 17 6.67 -18.09 -9.16
N MET A 18 6.88 -18.62 -7.97
CA MET A 18 8.00 -19.50 -7.66
C MET A 18 7.62 -20.98 -7.81
N ILE A 19 8.62 -21.81 -8.03
CA ILE A 19 8.50 -23.28 -8.00
C ILE A 19 9.50 -23.79 -6.98
N LYS A 20 9.06 -24.76 -6.18
CA LYS A 20 9.92 -25.47 -5.25
C LYS A 20 10.85 -26.39 -6.04
N ASP A 21 12.12 -26.21 -5.86
CA ASP A 21 13.14 -27.16 -6.34
C ASP A 21 13.06 -28.40 -5.45
N PHE A 22 12.74 -29.54 -6.06
CA PHE A 22 12.49 -30.79 -5.33
C PHE A 22 13.75 -31.38 -4.68
N GLU A 23 14.96 -31.03 -5.16
CA GLU A 23 16.21 -31.53 -4.60
C GLU A 23 16.69 -30.70 -3.43
N THR A 24 16.59 -29.36 -3.54
CA THR A 24 17.12 -28.43 -2.55
C THR A 24 16.06 -27.86 -1.61
N GLY A 25 14.77 -28.00 -1.94
CA GLY A 25 13.66 -27.38 -1.22
C GLY A 25 13.56 -25.85 -1.40
N VAL A 26 14.48 -25.24 -2.14
CA VAL A 26 14.56 -23.78 -2.35
C VAL A 26 13.54 -23.33 -3.38
N LEU A 27 12.88 -22.20 -3.13
CA LEU A 27 11.98 -21.56 -4.08
C LEU A 27 12.78 -20.82 -5.16
N LYS A 28 12.52 -21.13 -6.43
CA LYS A 28 13.15 -20.48 -7.60
C LYS A 28 12.09 -19.79 -8.44
N ALA A 29 12.40 -18.59 -8.95
CA ALA A 29 11.54 -17.89 -9.90
C ALA A 29 11.35 -18.70 -11.18
N PHE A 30 10.12 -18.76 -11.68
CA PHE A 30 9.75 -19.50 -12.88
C PHE A 30 9.24 -18.57 -13.98
N ASN A 31 9.23 -19.07 -15.24
CA ASN A 31 8.65 -18.34 -16.35
C ASN A 31 7.12 -18.20 -16.16
N PHE A 32 6.69 -17.00 -15.81
CA PHE A 32 5.30 -16.72 -15.45
C PHE A 32 4.30 -17.04 -16.58
N LYS A 33 4.65 -16.79 -17.85
CA LYS A 33 3.80 -17.17 -18.99
C LYS A 33 3.53 -18.68 -19.04
N LYS A 34 4.57 -19.50 -18.79
CA LYS A 34 4.40 -20.97 -18.72
C LYS A 34 3.58 -21.40 -17.49
N LEU A 35 3.66 -20.63 -16.41
CA LEU A 35 2.88 -20.88 -15.20
C LEU A 35 1.38 -20.68 -15.44
N LEU A 36 0.99 -19.59 -16.10
CA LEU A 36 -0.41 -19.30 -16.45
C LEU A 36 -1.03 -20.41 -17.31
N GLN A 37 -0.24 -21.04 -18.19
CA GLN A 37 -0.72 -22.18 -19.00
C GLN A 37 -1.15 -23.40 -18.15
N LYS A 38 -0.66 -23.48 -16.90
CA LYS A 38 -1.03 -24.54 -15.95
C LYS A 38 -2.30 -24.23 -15.15
N ILE A 39 -2.94 -23.08 -15.39
CA ILE A 39 -4.19 -22.66 -14.76
C ILE A 39 -5.27 -22.60 -15.83
N PRO A 40 -5.87 -23.75 -16.20
CA PRO A 40 -6.88 -23.81 -17.26
C PRO A 40 -8.12 -22.97 -16.94
N GLU A 41 -8.40 -22.72 -15.66
CA GLU A 41 -9.52 -21.94 -15.15
C GLU A 41 -9.51 -20.49 -15.67
N LEU A 42 -8.34 -19.93 -15.96
CA LEU A 42 -8.23 -18.56 -16.51
C LEU A 42 -8.91 -18.39 -17.87
N LYS A 43 -9.05 -19.50 -18.64
CA LYS A 43 -9.74 -19.48 -19.94
C LYS A 43 -11.26 -19.29 -19.81
N HIS A 44 -11.81 -19.53 -18.61
CA HIS A 44 -13.24 -19.36 -18.34
C HIS A 44 -13.60 -17.96 -17.87
N LEU A 45 -12.60 -17.09 -17.63
CA LEU A 45 -12.84 -15.68 -17.31
C LEU A 45 -13.36 -14.92 -18.53
N ASP A 46 -14.36 -14.07 -18.31
CA ASP A 46 -14.95 -13.25 -19.39
C ASP A 46 -14.15 -11.96 -19.63
N CYS A 47 -12.84 -12.09 -19.78
CA CYS A 47 -11.90 -11.01 -20.09
C CYS A 47 -10.72 -11.53 -20.94
N ASN A 48 -10.02 -10.60 -21.60
CA ASN A 48 -8.73 -10.86 -22.23
C ASN A 48 -7.62 -10.57 -21.22
N ILE A 49 -6.60 -11.45 -21.15
CA ILE A 49 -5.50 -11.32 -20.22
C ILE A 49 -4.20 -11.22 -20.98
N GLU A 50 -3.48 -10.12 -20.77
CA GLU A 50 -2.11 -9.96 -21.22
C GLU A 50 -1.16 -9.87 -20.04
N THR A 51 0.12 -10.19 -20.25
CA THR A 51 1.10 -10.27 -19.16
C THR A 51 2.37 -9.52 -19.47
N ILE A 52 2.81 -8.74 -18.51
CA ILE A 52 4.15 -8.15 -18.47
C ILE A 52 4.85 -8.66 -17.20
N SER A 53 6.10 -9.04 -17.33
CA SER A 53 6.92 -9.46 -16.19
C SER A 53 8.11 -8.53 -16.04
N PHE A 54 8.52 -8.26 -14.82
CA PHE A 54 9.81 -7.65 -14.55
C PHE A 54 10.91 -8.49 -15.18
N LYS A 55 11.92 -7.84 -15.74
CA LYS A 55 13.09 -8.53 -16.33
C LYS A 55 13.75 -9.49 -15.35
N LYS A 56 13.77 -9.11 -14.09
CA LYS A 56 14.27 -9.88 -12.96
C LYS A 56 13.18 -9.89 -11.89
N PRO A 57 12.43 -10.99 -11.71
CA PRO A 57 11.48 -11.08 -10.60
C PRO A 57 12.21 -10.85 -9.27
N ILE A 58 11.55 -10.10 -8.38
CA ILE A 58 12.13 -9.69 -7.10
C ILE A 58 11.39 -10.33 -5.93
N ASP A 59 12.11 -10.59 -4.88
CA ASP A 59 11.53 -10.79 -3.57
C ASP A 59 11.02 -9.45 -3.04
N SER A 60 9.83 -9.43 -2.44
CA SER A 60 9.24 -8.19 -1.94
C SER A 60 10.03 -7.52 -0.81
N SER A 61 10.88 -8.24 -0.12
CA SER A 61 11.85 -7.67 0.84
C SER A 61 12.87 -6.73 0.18
N ASN A 62 13.06 -6.85 -1.13
CA ASN A 62 13.95 -5.99 -1.92
C ASN A 62 13.21 -4.89 -2.69
N ILE A 63 11.91 -4.68 -2.41
CA ILE A 63 11.16 -3.58 -3.02
C ILE A 63 11.69 -2.23 -2.55
N ASN A 64 11.68 -1.26 -3.42
CA ASN A 64 12.13 0.10 -3.15
C ASN A 64 11.37 1.11 -4.02
N PRO A 65 11.52 2.43 -3.81
CA PRO A 65 10.80 3.44 -4.58
C PRO A 65 10.99 3.34 -6.09
N GLU A 66 12.18 2.94 -6.58
CA GLU A 66 12.45 2.77 -8.01
C GLU A 66 11.58 1.66 -8.61
N LYS A 67 11.28 0.62 -7.83
CA LYS A 67 10.40 -0.47 -8.26
C LYS A 67 8.93 -0.06 -8.28
N TRP A 68 8.50 0.81 -7.37
CA TRP A 68 7.17 1.41 -7.44
C TRP A 68 7.02 2.28 -8.69
N VAL A 69 8.06 3.06 -9.03
CA VAL A 69 8.09 3.84 -10.28
C VAL A 69 8.01 2.92 -11.50
N GLU A 70 8.74 1.80 -11.53
CA GLU A 70 8.68 0.82 -12.62
C GLU A 70 7.25 0.27 -12.82
N ILE A 71 6.55 -0.08 -11.73
CA ILE A 71 5.14 -0.52 -11.79
C ILE A 71 4.24 0.62 -12.31
N ALA A 72 4.39 1.82 -11.78
CA ALA A 72 3.60 2.98 -12.17
C ALA A 72 3.79 3.32 -13.66
N GLU A 73 5.01 3.22 -14.19
CA GLU A 73 5.31 3.43 -15.61
C GLU A 73 4.70 2.37 -16.52
N ILE A 74 4.68 1.10 -16.10
CA ILE A 74 3.99 0.04 -16.84
C ILE A 74 2.50 0.37 -16.94
N ILE A 75 1.87 0.76 -15.82
CA ILE A 75 0.46 1.16 -15.79
C ILE A 75 0.22 2.38 -16.67
N GLU A 76 1.05 3.43 -16.56
CA GLU A 76 0.94 4.66 -17.35
C GLU A 76 0.96 4.37 -18.86
N LYS A 77 1.97 3.61 -19.32
CA LYS A 77 2.16 3.25 -20.73
C LYS A 77 1.01 2.41 -21.29
N SER A 78 0.41 1.58 -20.45
CA SER A 78 -0.64 0.64 -20.84
C SER A 78 -2.06 1.16 -20.53
N TYR A 79 -2.18 2.35 -19.95
CA TYR A 79 -3.45 2.83 -19.40
C TYR A 79 -4.56 2.99 -20.44
N ALA A 80 -4.21 3.32 -21.69
CA ALA A 80 -5.19 3.49 -22.77
C ALA A 80 -5.76 2.14 -23.27
N ASP A 81 -4.94 1.09 -23.26
CA ASP A 81 -5.22 -0.19 -23.94
C ASP A 81 -5.90 -1.21 -23.02
N PHE A 82 -5.80 -1.05 -21.70
CA PHE A 82 -6.33 -1.99 -20.71
C PHE A 82 -7.41 -1.35 -19.83
N ASP A 83 -8.40 -2.17 -19.44
CA ASP A 83 -9.52 -1.77 -18.58
C ASP A 83 -9.24 -1.93 -17.08
N GLY A 84 -8.26 -2.75 -16.73
CA GLY A 84 -7.83 -2.98 -15.36
C GLY A 84 -6.44 -3.61 -15.29
N PHE A 85 -5.85 -3.54 -14.10
CA PHE A 85 -4.49 -3.99 -13.83
C PHE A 85 -4.48 -4.91 -12.60
N VAL A 86 -3.76 -6.02 -12.70
CA VAL A 86 -3.48 -6.90 -11.56
C VAL A 86 -1.98 -6.96 -11.36
N VAL A 87 -1.51 -6.61 -10.16
CA VAL A 87 -0.09 -6.62 -9.80
C VAL A 87 0.18 -7.82 -8.90
N LEU A 88 0.92 -8.80 -9.41
CA LEU A 88 1.39 -9.93 -8.63
C LEU A 88 2.67 -9.57 -7.89
N HIS A 89 2.60 -9.61 -6.57
CA HIS A 89 3.61 -9.07 -5.67
C HIS A 89 3.85 -10.03 -4.49
N GLY A 90 5.05 -10.02 -3.92
CA GLY A 90 5.29 -10.74 -2.68
C GLY A 90 4.55 -10.12 -1.49
N SER A 91 4.08 -10.94 -0.57
CA SER A 91 3.16 -10.51 0.49
C SER A 91 3.79 -9.57 1.53
N ASP A 92 5.12 -9.62 1.78
CA ASP A 92 5.74 -8.93 2.92
C ASP A 92 5.65 -7.40 2.87
N THR A 93 5.76 -6.82 1.69
CA THR A 93 5.72 -5.36 1.50
C THR A 93 4.56 -4.90 0.61
N MET A 94 3.57 -5.78 0.36
CA MET A 94 2.46 -5.49 -0.54
C MET A 94 1.64 -4.27 -0.08
N SER A 95 1.41 -4.12 1.23
CA SER A 95 0.69 -2.95 1.78
C SER A 95 1.45 -1.64 1.57
N TYR A 96 2.78 -1.65 1.63
CA TYR A 96 3.62 -0.49 1.28
C TYR A 96 3.50 -0.15 -0.21
N SER A 97 3.62 -1.15 -1.09
CA SER A 97 3.54 -0.95 -2.54
C SER A 97 2.15 -0.47 -2.97
N ALA A 98 1.08 -1.08 -2.46
CA ALA A 98 -0.29 -0.64 -2.74
C ALA A 98 -0.55 0.78 -2.23
N SER A 99 -0.02 1.14 -1.04
CA SER A 99 -0.09 2.49 -0.52
C SER A 99 0.66 3.50 -1.38
N ALA A 100 1.91 3.20 -1.76
CA ALA A 100 2.71 4.07 -2.62
C ALA A 100 2.03 4.31 -3.97
N LEU A 101 1.59 3.25 -4.65
CA LEU A 101 0.91 3.36 -5.94
C LEU A 101 -0.40 4.14 -5.84
N SER A 102 -1.12 4.08 -4.70
CA SER A 102 -2.33 4.87 -4.51
C SER A 102 -2.06 6.38 -4.52
N PHE A 103 -0.92 6.84 -3.99
CA PHE A 103 -0.52 8.24 -4.05
C PHE A 103 0.07 8.62 -5.42
N MET A 104 0.85 7.74 -6.02
CA MET A 104 1.51 7.97 -7.31
C MET A 104 0.53 8.08 -8.48
N LEU A 105 -0.59 7.34 -8.45
CA LEU A 105 -1.59 7.28 -9.52
C LEU A 105 -2.75 8.24 -9.24
N GLU A 106 -2.57 9.52 -9.55
CA GLU A 106 -3.61 10.52 -9.36
C GLU A 106 -4.66 10.46 -10.47
N ASN A 107 -5.93 10.65 -10.11
CA ASN A 107 -7.10 10.55 -10.99
C ASN A 107 -7.27 9.16 -11.64
N LEU A 108 -6.94 8.12 -10.89
CA LEU A 108 -7.12 6.74 -11.33
C LEU A 108 -8.61 6.45 -11.55
N ASN A 109 -8.96 5.95 -12.74
CA ASN A 109 -10.34 5.62 -13.13
C ASN A 109 -10.51 4.14 -13.53
N LYS A 110 -9.50 3.33 -13.30
CA LYS A 110 -9.45 1.90 -13.56
C LYS A 110 -8.91 1.18 -12.33
N PRO A 111 -9.31 -0.08 -12.07
CA PRO A 111 -8.79 -0.83 -10.93
C PRO A 111 -7.31 -1.16 -11.10
N VAL A 112 -6.55 -1.05 -10.02
CA VAL A 112 -5.21 -1.62 -9.87
C VAL A 112 -5.26 -2.54 -8.65
N VAL A 113 -5.29 -3.85 -8.86
CA VAL A 113 -5.48 -4.85 -7.81
C VAL A 113 -4.17 -5.54 -7.51
N PHE A 114 -3.60 -5.27 -6.34
CA PHE A 114 -2.46 -6.03 -5.82
C PHE A 114 -2.94 -7.36 -5.27
N THR A 115 -2.20 -8.42 -5.57
CA THR A 115 -2.40 -9.75 -4.98
C THR A 115 -1.10 -10.56 -5.01
N GLY A 116 -1.13 -11.70 -4.35
CA GLY A 116 -0.01 -12.63 -4.25
C GLY A 116 -0.46 -13.92 -3.60
N SER A 117 0.46 -14.63 -2.98
CA SER A 117 0.12 -15.83 -2.21
C SER A 117 1.14 -16.08 -1.10
N GLN A 118 0.73 -16.85 -0.10
CA GLN A 118 1.63 -17.39 0.93
C GLN A 118 2.37 -18.62 0.42
N LEU A 119 1.73 -19.43 -0.44
CA LEU A 119 2.34 -20.62 -1.04
C LEU A 119 2.50 -20.46 -2.56
N PRO A 120 3.53 -21.11 -3.16
CA PRO A 120 3.69 -21.17 -4.61
C PRO A 120 2.45 -21.73 -5.29
N ILE A 121 2.16 -21.24 -6.50
CA ILE A 121 0.96 -21.68 -7.25
C ILE A 121 0.96 -23.17 -7.62
N GLY A 122 2.14 -23.80 -7.61
CA GLY A 122 2.30 -25.23 -7.86
C GLY A 122 2.05 -26.12 -6.65
N ASP A 123 1.92 -25.55 -5.47
CA ASP A 123 1.71 -26.34 -4.24
C ASP A 123 0.26 -26.85 -4.12
N LEU A 124 0.09 -28.04 -3.52
CA LEU A 124 -1.20 -28.70 -3.44
C LEU A 124 -2.27 -27.87 -2.69
N ARG A 125 -1.88 -27.18 -1.64
CA ARG A 125 -2.77 -26.37 -0.77
C ARG A 125 -2.58 -24.87 -0.98
N THR A 126 -2.23 -24.46 -2.19
CA THR A 126 -1.95 -23.04 -2.49
C THR A 126 -3.19 -22.16 -2.43
N ASP A 127 -3.05 -20.99 -1.85
CA ASP A 127 -4.00 -19.85 -1.92
C ASP A 127 -3.86 -19.05 -3.24
N ALA A 128 -2.82 -19.33 -4.01
CA ALA A 128 -2.45 -18.55 -5.20
C ALA A 128 -3.50 -18.54 -6.30
N LYS A 129 -4.16 -19.69 -6.55
CA LYS A 129 -5.14 -19.81 -7.63
C LYS A 129 -6.37 -18.96 -7.38
N GLU A 130 -6.93 -19.06 -6.18
CA GLU A 130 -8.08 -18.26 -5.78
C GLU A 130 -7.75 -16.77 -5.82
N ASN A 131 -6.66 -16.38 -5.18
CA ASN A 131 -6.20 -14.99 -5.15
C ASN A 131 -6.01 -14.42 -6.56
N LEU A 132 -5.39 -15.15 -7.48
CA LEU A 132 -5.18 -14.72 -8.86
C LEU A 132 -6.49 -14.60 -9.64
N ILE A 133 -7.31 -15.65 -9.63
CA ILE A 133 -8.56 -15.71 -10.40
C ILE A 133 -9.48 -14.58 -9.96
N THR A 134 -9.70 -14.44 -8.65
CA THR A 134 -10.61 -13.42 -8.13
C THR A 134 -10.07 -12.01 -8.29
N ALA A 135 -8.75 -11.79 -8.17
CA ALA A 135 -8.15 -10.47 -8.48
C ALA A 135 -8.41 -10.07 -9.94
N ILE A 136 -8.30 -11.01 -10.89
CA ILE A 136 -8.61 -10.74 -12.31
C ILE A 136 -10.11 -10.47 -12.50
N GLN A 137 -11.00 -11.25 -11.86
CA GLN A 137 -12.45 -10.99 -11.90
C GLN A 137 -12.78 -9.59 -11.38
N ILE A 138 -12.19 -9.19 -10.27
CA ILE A 138 -12.35 -7.84 -9.69
C ILE A 138 -11.85 -6.77 -10.66
N ALA A 139 -10.67 -6.96 -11.24
CA ALA A 139 -10.10 -6.00 -12.19
C ALA A 139 -10.92 -5.88 -13.49
N SER A 140 -11.62 -6.95 -13.87
CA SER A 140 -12.47 -6.98 -15.08
C SER A 140 -13.93 -6.53 -14.82
N LEU A 141 -14.29 -6.26 -13.56
CA LEU A 141 -15.66 -5.95 -13.19
C LEU A 141 -16.13 -4.63 -13.80
N GLN A 142 -17.13 -4.72 -14.67
CA GLN A 142 -17.71 -3.56 -15.35
C GLN A 142 -19.22 -3.49 -15.13
N GLN A 143 -19.73 -2.27 -15.04
CA GLN A 143 -21.15 -1.98 -15.09
C GLN A 143 -21.44 -0.98 -16.23
N LYS A 144 -22.28 -1.37 -17.17
CA LYS A 144 -22.58 -0.57 -18.37
C LYS A 144 -21.30 -0.16 -19.15
N GLY A 145 -20.34 -1.08 -19.29
CA GLY A 145 -19.07 -0.85 -20.01
C GLY A 145 -18.08 0.07 -19.29
N LYS A 146 -18.23 0.29 -17.97
CA LYS A 146 -17.33 1.12 -17.17
C LYS A 146 -16.86 0.32 -15.96
N SER A 147 -15.58 0.46 -15.60
CA SER A 147 -15.02 -0.16 -14.40
C SER A 147 -15.82 0.24 -13.16
N VAL A 148 -16.08 -0.73 -12.29
CA VAL A 148 -16.78 -0.51 -11.00
C VAL A 148 -15.81 0.06 -9.97
N ILE A 149 -14.55 -0.36 -10.00
CA ILE A 149 -13.52 0.03 -9.04
C ILE A 149 -12.56 1.03 -9.69
N HIS A 150 -12.22 2.10 -8.97
CA HIS A 150 -11.45 3.24 -9.49
C HIS A 150 -10.29 3.61 -8.55
N GLU A 151 -9.72 2.62 -7.88
CA GLU A 151 -8.66 2.83 -6.88
C GLU A 151 -7.66 1.69 -6.88
N VAL A 152 -6.54 1.91 -6.19
CA VAL A 152 -5.57 0.86 -5.90
C VAL A 152 -6.11 0.02 -4.74
N CYS A 153 -6.23 -1.28 -4.98
CA CYS A 153 -6.78 -2.25 -4.04
C CYS A 153 -5.76 -3.35 -3.74
N LEU A 154 -5.98 -4.05 -2.63
CA LEU A 154 -5.30 -5.28 -2.27
C LEU A 154 -6.35 -6.36 -2.08
N TYR A 155 -6.26 -7.44 -2.88
CA TYR A 155 -7.09 -8.62 -2.73
C TYR A 155 -6.29 -9.78 -2.14
N PHE A 156 -6.78 -10.35 -1.08
CA PHE A 156 -6.17 -11.52 -0.44
C PHE A 156 -7.21 -12.30 0.36
N GLU A 157 -7.24 -13.60 0.18
CA GLU A 157 -8.09 -14.52 0.93
C GLU A 157 -9.53 -14.01 1.11
N TYR A 158 -10.26 -14.03 -0.01
CA TYR A 158 -11.69 -13.68 -0.14
C TYR A 158 -12.06 -12.22 0.12
N LYS A 159 -11.10 -11.33 0.41
CA LYS A 159 -11.40 -9.94 0.75
C LYS A 159 -10.64 -8.94 -0.12
N LEU A 160 -11.37 -7.95 -0.62
CA LEU A 160 -10.80 -6.80 -1.30
C LEU A 160 -10.74 -5.61 -0.34
N TYR A 161 -9.57 -5.07 -0.18
CA TYR A 161 -9.34 -3.89 0.65
C TYR A 161 -8.90 -2.69 -0.19
N ARG A 162 -9.13 -1.47 0.30
CA ARG A 162 -8.44 -0.29 -0.22
C ARG A 162 -6.95 -0.44 0.09
N GLY A 163 -6.08 -0.31 -0.93
CA GLY A 163 -4.67 -0.64 -0.81
C GLY A 163 -3.94 0.12 0.30
N ASN A 164 -4.23 1.41 0.44
CA ASN A 164 -3.62 2.29 1.44
C ASN A 164 -4.30 2.27 2.83
N ARG A 165 -5.15 1.28 3.07
CA ARG A 165 -5.78 1.01 4.38
C ARG A 165 -5.34 -0.32 4.98
N THR A 166 -4.43 -1.03 4.30
CA THR A 166 -4.04 -2.38 4.66
C THR A 166 -2.75 -2.44 5.46
N THR A 167 -2.65 -3.49 6.25
CA THR A 167 -1.41 -3.92 6.91
C THR A 167 -1.31 -5.45 6.88
N LYS A 168 -0.09 -5.99 6.80
CA LYS A 168 0.15 -7.42 6.93
C LYS A 168 0.16 -7.80 8.40
N ILE A 169 -0.81 -8.64 8.82
CA ILE A 169 -1.01 -9.01 10.22
C ILE A 169 -0.49 -10.39 10.57
N ASN A 170 -0.17 -11.22 9.56
CA ASN A 170 0.30 -12.57 9.81
C ASN A 170 1.32 -13.02 8.75
N ALA A 171 2.37 -13.71 9.20
CA ALA A 171 3.44 -14.21 8.33
C ALA A 171 3.15 -15.62 7.77
N GLU A 172 2.29 -16.41 8.40
CA GLU A 172 2.08 -17.84 8.11
C GLU A 172 0.66 -18.18 7.65
N HIS A 173 -0.36 -17.49 8.17
CA HIS A 173 -1.74 -17.74 7.80
C HIS A 173 -2.09 -17.19 6.41
N PHE A 174 -3.03 -17.82 5.74
CA PHE A 174 -3.57 -17.29 4.48
C PHE A 174 -4.30 -15.96 4.71
N ASN A 175 -5.02 -15.80 5.83
CA ASN A 175 -5.56 -14.51 6.26
C ASN A 175 -4.43 -13.59 6.75
N ALA A 176 -3.61 -13.14 5.81
CA ALA A 176 -2.37 -12.42 6.08
C ALA A 176 -2.55 -10.90 6.19
N PHE A 177 -3.65 -10.34 5.69
CA PHE A 177 -3.88 -8.90 5.63
C PHE A 177 -5.15 -8.48 6.37
N ALA A 178 -5.14 -7.26 6.89
CA ALA A 178 -6.31 -6.61 7.46
C ALA A 178 -6.37 -5.13 7.04
N SER A 179 -7.58 -4.57 7.12
CA SER A 179 -7.84 -3.13 7.04
C SER A 179 -8.56 -2.70 8.31
N PRO A 180 -7.81 -2.40 9.39
CA PRO A 180 -8.40 -2.24 10.73
C PRO A 180 -9.36 -1.06 10.86
N ASN A 181 -9.12 0.01 10.10
CA ASN A 181 -9.84 1.28 10.21
C ASN A 181 -10.75 1.58 9.00
N TYR A 182 -10.89 0.64 8.06
CA TYR A 182 -11.78 0.82 6.92
C TYR A 182 -12.39 -0.52 6.50
N PRO A 183 -13.69 -0.57 6.19
CA PRO A 183 -14.32 -1.83 5.77
C PRO A 183 -13.73 -2.38 4.47
N GLN A 184 -13.86 -3.68 4.26
CA GLN A 184 -13.55 -4.33 2.99
C GLN A 184 -14.44 -3.78 1.87
N LEU A 185 -13.84 -3.56 0.69
CA LEU A 185 -14.55 -3.06 -0.50
C LEU A 185 -15.38 -4.13 -1.19
N ALA A 186 -14.93 -5.38 -1.11
CA ALA A 186 -15.66 -6.53 -1.61
C ALA A 186 -15.29 -7.79 -0.83
N GLU A 187 -16.19 -8.77 -0.90
CA GLU A 187 -16.00 -10.11 -0.35
C GLU A 187 -16.34 -11.15 -1.42
N SER A 188 -15.43 -12.11 -1.61
CA SER A 188 -15.59 -13.25 -2.49
C SER A 188 -16.15 -14.44 -1.71
N GLY A 189 -17.26 -14.98 -2.17
CA GLY A 189 -17.89 -16.21 -1.69
C GLY A 189 -18.42 -16.97 -2.91
N VAL A 190 -19.63 -17.51 -2.81
CA VAL A 190 -20.34 -18.04 -4.00
C VAL A 190 -20.55 -16.92 -5.04
N HIS A 191 -20.74 -15.71 -4.57
CA HIS A 191 -20.82 -14.50 -5.39
C HIS A 191 -19.80 -13.47 -4.91
N LEU A 192 -19.29 -12.67 -5.84
CA LEU A 192 -18.47 -11.51 -5.51
C LEU A 192 -19.38 -10.34 -5.11
N ASN A 193 -19.40 -10.01 -3.83
CA ASN A 193 -20.22 -8.94 -3.26
C ASN A 193 -19.38 -7.66 -3.14
N VAL A 194 -19.71 -6.65 -3.94
CA VAL A 194 -19.00 -5.35 -3.95
C VAL A 194 -19.84 -4.31 -3.21
N ASN A 195 -19.24 -3.64 -2.23
CA ASN A 195 -19.86 -2.51 -1.53
C ASN A 195 -19.54 -1.20 -2.27
N SER A 196 -20.38 -0.86 -3.24
CA SER A 196 -20.17 0.32 -4.09
C SER A 196 -20.13 1.65 -3.33
N ASN A 197 -20.75 1.73 -2.14
CA ASN A 197 -20.75 2.94 -1.32
C ASN A 197 -19.38 3.22 -0.67
N LEU A 198 -18.51 2.22 -0.59
CA LEU A 198 -17.17 2.35 -0.01
C LEU A 198 -16.10 2.67 -1.06
N ILE A 199 -16.39 2.51 -2.34
CA ILE A 199 -15.44 2.75 -3.43
C ILE A 199 -15.26 4.25 -3.63
N LEU A 200 -14.02 4.69 -3.90
CA LEU A 200 -13.75 6.10 -4.20
C LEU A 200 -14.54 6.56 -5.44
N PRO A 201 -15.03 7.81 -5.44
CA PRO A 201 -15.78 8.33 -6.56
C PRO A 201 -14.87 8.44 -7.81
N LYS A 202 -15.45 8.12 -8.95
CA LYS A 202 -14.74 8.22 -10.24
C LYS A 202 -14.39 9.67 -10.56
N GLN A 203 -13.13 9.91 -10.95
CA GLN A 203 -12.64 11.23 -11.41
C GLN A 203 -12.89 11.41 -12.92
N SER A 204 -14.13 11.39 -13.35
CA SER A 204 -14.57 11.18 -14.75
C SER A 204 -14.03 12.16 -15.78
N THR A 205 -13.58 13.35 -15.39
CA THR A 205 -13.13 14.42 -16.30
C THR A 205 -11.63 14.60 -16.33
N LYS A 206 -10.90 13.97 -15.42
CA LYS A 206 -9.46 14.16 -15.29
C LYS A 206 -8.69 12.98 -15.87
N LYS A 207 -7.60 13.27 -16.57
CA LYS A 207 -6.65 12.25 -17.04
C LYS A 207 -5.81 11.73 -15.87
N LEU A 208 -5.35 10.46 -15.98
CA LEU A 208 -4.37 9.90 -15.07
C LEU A 208 -3.12 10.78 -15.07
N VAL A 209 -2.63 11.11 -13.88
CA VAL A 209 -1.32 11.73 -13.66
C VAL A 209 -0.48 10.77 -12.84
N VAL A 210 0.73 10.50 -13.27
CA VAL A 210 1.66 9.59 -12.58
C VAL A 210 2.80 10.38 -11.95
N HIS A 211 2.82 10.39 -10.63
CA HIS A 211 3.87 11.04 -9.84
C HIS A 211 5.00 10.04 -9.59
N LYS A 212 6.19 10.33 -10.11
CA LYS A 212 7.35 9.42 -10.05
C LYS A 212 8.40 9.83 -9.02
N ASN A 213 8.27 11.02 -8.46
CA ASN A 213 9.22 11.55 -7.49
C ASN A 213 8.78 11.15 -6.07
N LEU A 214 9.60 10.37 -5.42
CA LEU A 214 9.46 9.96 -4.03
C LEU A 214 10.77 10.28 -3.30
N ASP A 215 10.69 10.79 -2.06
CA ASP A 215 11.88 11.06 -1.26
C ASP A 215 12.01 10.04 -0.14
N GLY A 216 13.04 9.20 -0.20
CA GLY A 216 13.30 8.15 0.78
C GLY A 216 14.05 8.60 2.04
N ASN A 217 14.34 9.90 2.21
CA ASN A 217 15.01 10.42 3.42
C ASN A 217 14.04 10.53 4.59
N VAL A 218 13.44 9.41 4.95
CA VAL A 218 12.41 9.27 5.98
C VAL A 218 12.71 8.08 6.89
N MET A 219 12.13 8.08 8.08
CA MET A 219 12.32 7.01 9.06
C MET A 219 11.05 6.70 9.83
N ILE A 220 10.87 5.45 10.25
CA ILE A 220 9.87 5.05 11.24
C ILE A 220 10.58 4.90 12.58
N VAL A 221 10.07 5.59 13.59
CA VAL A 221 10.56 5.50 14.98
C VAL A 221 9.44 4.95 15.84
N LYS A 222 9.59 3.71 16.28
CA LYS A 222 8.65 3.07 17.19
C LYS A 222 9.03 3.39 18.62
N MET A 223 8.14 4.04 19.36
CA MET A 223 8.31 4.32 20.77
C MET A 223 8.22 3.04 21.60
N PHE A 224 9.07 2.92 22.60
CA PHE A 224 9.04 1.82 23.57
C PHE A 224 9.45 2.33 24.96
N PRO A 225 8.99 1.70 26.04
CA PRO A 225 9.45 2.03 27.39
C PRO A 225 10.96 1.80 27.50
N GLY A 226 11.71 2.87 27.82
CA GLY A 226 13.18 2.84 27.88
C GLY A 226 13.90 3.52 26.71
N ILE A 227 13.19 4.03 25.69
CA ILE A 227 13.81 4.94 24.72
C ILE A 227 14.37 6.15 25.48
N ASN A 228 15.57 6.58 25.13
CA ASN A 228 16.26 7.64 25.84
C ASN A 228 16.71 8.78 24.93
N GLU A 229 17.15 9.87 25.57
CA GLU A 229 17.57 11.10 24.90
C GLU A 229 18.68 10.87 23.88
N LEU A 230 19.68 10.05 24.20
CA LEU A 230 20.83 9.78 23.34
C LEU A 230 20.40 9.12 22.02
N VAL A 231 19.55 8.08 22.11
CA VAL A 231 19.06 7.34 20.93
C VAL A 231 18.22 8.25 20.04
N LEU A 232 17.26 8.96 20.60
CA LEU A 232 16.38 9.84 19.80
C LEU A 232 17.17 10.98 19.18
N SER A 233 18.11 11.59 19.88
CA SER A 233 18.98 12.63 19.37
C SER A 233 19.85 12.13 18.21
N ALA A 234 20.39 10.91 18.30
CA ALA A 234 21.17 10.30 17.23
C ALA A 234 20.32 10.10 15.96
N ILE A 235 19.09 9.61 16.10
CA ILE A 235 18.16 9.42 14.98
C ILE A 235 17.86 10.75 14.30
N ILE A 236 17.52 11.77 15.07
CA ILE A 236 17.16 13.09 14.51
C ILE A 236 18.35 13.79 13.83
N SER A 237 19.57 13.46 14.27
CA SER A 237 20.80 13.99 13.71
C SER A 237 21.26 13.30 12.42
N ILE A 238 20.54 12.30 11.92
CA ILE A 238 20.86 11.65 10.65
C ILE A 238 20.90 12.67 9.51
N PRO A 239 22.01 12.77 8.77
CA PRO A 239 22.14 13.74 7.68
C PRO A 239 21.02 13.56 6.62
N ASN A 240 20.49 14.69 6.17
CA ASN A 240 19.42 14.74 5.16
C ASN A 240 18.08 14.08 5.53
N LEU A 241 17.87 13.70 6.78
CA LEU A 241 16.59 13.21 7.25
C LEU A 241 15.53 14.33 7.10
N LYS A 242 14.44 14.07 6.40
CA LYS A 242 13.38 15.05 6.10
C LYS A 242 12.08 14.78 6.83
N GLY A 243 11.87 13.53 7.24
CA GLY A 243 10.64 13.18 7.93
C GLY A 243 10.71 11.93 8.77
N ILE A 244 9.87 11.89 9.80
CA ILE A 244 9.73 10.75 10.72
C ILE A 244 8.27 10.39 10.87
N ILE A 245 7.97 9.11 10.75
CA ILE A 245 6.75 8.51 11.26
C ILE A 245 7.03 8.06 12.69
N LEU A 246 6.42 8.73 13.64
CA LEU A 246 6.56 8.44 15.07
C LEU A 246 5.41 7.54 15.51
N GLU A 247 5.68 6.25 15.71
CA GLU A 247 4.71 5.29 16.24
C GLU A 247 4.61 5.42 17.76
N THR A 248 3.50 5.97 18.22
CA THR A 248 3.26 6.24 19.65
C THR A 248 2.20 5.31 20.25
N TYR A 249 1.94 5.44 21.54
CA TYR A 249 1.04 4.55 22.27
C TYR A 249 -0.42 4.97 22.13
N GLY A 250 -1.31 3.99 22.08
CA GLY A 250 -2.76 4.19 22.12
C GLY A 250 -3.23 5.25 21.15
N SER A 251 -3.93 6.27 21.61
CA SER A 251 -4.48 7.37 20.80
C SER A 251 -3.46 8.47 20.45
N GLY A 252 -2.18 8.17 20.39
CA GLY A 252 -1.13 9.13 20.02
C GLY A 252 -0.34 9.68 21.20
N ASN A 253 -0.24 8.92 22.30
CA ASN A 253 0.46 9.32 23.52
C ASN A 253 1.94 8.94 23.49
N ALA A 254 2.79 9.80 24.06
CA ALA A 254 4.21 9.55 24.26
C ALA A 254 4.64 10.06 25.65
N THR A 255 5.92 9.92 26.00
CA THR A 255 6.45 10.50 27.22
C THR A 255 6.30 12.04 27.22
N THR A 256 6.07 12.60 28.39
CA THR A 256 5.99 14.05 28.64
C THR A 256 7.29 14.66 29.10
N ASP A 257 8.35 13.86 29.19
CA ASP A 257 9.66 14.33 29.62
C ASP A 257 10.14 15.49 28.76
N ASP A 258 10.68 16.52 29.41
CA ASP A 258 11.13 17.74 28.75
C ASP A 258 12.19 17.48 27.66
N TRP A 259 13.10 16.52 27.88
CA TRP A 259 14.10 16.16 26.88
C TRP A 259 13.46 15.72 25.56
N PHE A 260 12.42 14.88 25.64
CA PHE A 260 11.72 14.33 24.48
C PHE A 260 11.03 15.43 23.67
N VAL A 261 10.20 16.24 24.36
CA VAL A 261 9.47 17.35 23.73
C VAL A 261 10.44 18.39 23.14
N ASN A 262 11.55 18.67 23.83
CA ASN A 262 12.55 19.64 23.38
C ASN A 262 13.31 19.17 22.13
N ILE A 263 13.66 17.88 22.04
CA ILE A 263 14.30 17.30 20.86
C ILE A 263 13.37 17.42 19.64
N LEU A 264 12.11 16.97 19.75
CA LEU A 264 11.14 17.05 18.67
C LEU A 264 10.87 18.50 18.24
N ARG A 265 10.75 19.41 19.21
CA ARG A 265 10.56 20.86 18.92
C ARG A 265 11.73 21.44 18.14
N LYS A 266 12.96 21.13 18.51
CA LYS A 266 14.17 21.58 17.80
C LYS A 266 14.19 21.01 16.37
N ALA A 267 13.90 19.72 16.21
CA ALA A 267 13.85 19.05 14.92
C ALA A 267 12.80 19.66 13.97
N ILE A 268 11.59 19.93 14.47
CA ILE A 268 10.54 20.57 13.68
C ILE A 268 10.95 22.00 13.28
N LYS A 269 11.56 22.77 14.18
CA LYS A 269 12.08 24.10 13.87
C LYS A 269 13.18 24.10 12.81
N SER A 270 13.96 23.01 12.70
CA SER A 270 14.96 22.83 11.66
C SER A 270 14.38 22.26 10.34
N GLY A 271 13.07 22.06 10.25
CA GLY A 271 12.39 21.66 9.03
C GLY A 271 12.04 20.18 8.93
N LEU A 272 12.29 19.38 9.97
CA LEU A 272 11.91 17.96 10.00
C LEU A 272 10.40 17.82 10.17
N HIS A 273 9.75 17.05 9.30
CA HIS A 273 8.35 16.69 9.44
C HIS A 273 8.19 15.47 10.35
N ILE A 274 7.42 15.59 11.42
CA ILE A 274 7.17 14.51 12.37
C ILE A 274 5.67 14.20 12.38
N ILE A 275 5.34 12.98 11.97
CA ILE A 275 3.97 12.47 11.88
C ILE A 275 3.72 11.48 13.00
N ASN A 276 2.71 11.73 13.80
CA ASN A 276 2.29 10.83 14.88
C ASN A 276 1.27 9.82 14.38
N VAL A 277 1.61 8.53 14.45
CA VAL A 277 0.70 7.40 14.18
C VAL A 277 0.60 6.50 15.40
N THR A 278 -0.46 5.71 15.51
CA THR A 278 -0.60 4.74 16.60
C THR A 278 0.12 3.44 16.30
N GLN A 279 0.70 2.81 17.35
CA GLN A 279 1.22 1.44 17.28
C GLN A 279 0.11 0.38 17.28
N CYS A 280 -1.12 0.77 17.62
CA CYS A 280 -2.26 -0.15 17.61
C CYS A 280 -2.65 -0.47 16.16
N SER A 281 -3.04 -1.72 15.93
CA SER A 281 -3.49 -2.16 14.61
C SER A 281 -4.71 -1.37 14.12
N GLY A 282 -5.58 -0.92 15.04
CA GLY A 282 -6.75 -0.11 14.74
C GLY A 282 -6.90 1.05 15.71
N GLY A 283 -7.74 2.00 15.35
CA GLY A 283 -7.96 3.23 16.10
C GLY A 283 -7.34 4.46 15.43
N SER A 284 -7.33 5.57 16.13
CA SER A 284 -6.93 6.87 15.59
C SER A 284 -6.08 7.65 16.58
N VAL A 285 -5.12 8.41 16.05
CA VAL A 285 -4.37 9.42 16.80
C VAL A 285 -5.28 10.65 17.01
N ASN A 286 -5.57 10.91 18.28
CA ASN A 286 -6.44 12.03 18.69
C ASN A 286 -5.65 13.02 19.56
N MET A 287 -4.79 13.80 18.92
CA MET A 287 -3.89 14.74 19.61
C MET A 287 -4.67 15.89 20.25
N GLY A 288 -4.44 16.09 21.54
CA GLY A 288 -5.05 17.15 22.33
C GLY A 288 -6.12 16.66 23.31
N GLN A 289 -6.50 15.40 23.27
CA GLN A 289 -7.44 14.80 24.24
C GLN A 289 -6.76 14.52 25.61
N TYR A 290 -5.48 14.16 25.58
CA TYR A 290 -4.66 13.92 26.76
C TYR A 290 -3.51 14.92 26.83
N GLU A 291 -3.01 15.22 28.04
CA GLU A 291 -1.88 16.13 28.25
C GLU A 291 -0.66 15.70 27.42
N THR A 292 -0.35 14.40 27.43
CA THR A 292 0.76 13.77 26.69
C THR A 292 0.72 14.08 25.18
N SER A 293 -0.47 14.01 24.58
CA SER A 293 -0.65 14.28 23.13
C SER A 293 -0.85 15.79 22.84
N SER A 294 -1.29 16.57 23.84
CA SER A 294 -1.47 18.03 23.71
C SER A 294 -0.13 18.75 23.48
N GLN A 295 0.94 18.31 24.18
CA GLN A 295 2.27 18.88 24.01
C GLN A 295 2.80 18.63 22.60
N LEU A 296 2.64 17.42 22.05
CA LEU A 296 3.05 17.11 20.67
C LEU A 296 2.34 17.99 19.65
N LYS A 297 1.04 18.21 19.82
CA LYS A 297 0.26 19.13 18.95
C LYS A 297 0.80 20.57 19.00
N LYS A 298 1.10 21.06 20.21
CA LYS A 298 1.60 22.45 20.42
C LYS A 298 2.95 22.70 19.78
N ILE A 299 3.83 21.70 19.70
CA ILE A 299 5.15 21.85 19.06
C ILE A 299 5.13 21.66 17.55
N GLY A 300 3.98 21.28 16.96
CA GLY A 300 3.82 21.17 15.52
C GLY A 300 3.89 19.75 14.95
N VAL A 301 3.85 18.71 15.79
CA VAL A 301 3.70 17.33 15.31
C VAL A 301 2.41 17.20 14.52
N ILE A 302 2.46 16.48 13.40
CA ILE A 302 1.36 16.27 12.45
C ILE A 302 0.57 15.02 12.88
N SER A 303 -0.75 15.08 12.83
CA SER A 303 -1.59 13.91 13.14
C SER A 303 -1.69 12.97 11.94
N GLY A 304 -1.38 11.70 12.16
CA GLY A 304 -1.69 10.64 11.20
C GLY A 304 -3.14 10.18 11.24
N LYS A 305 -3.93 10.66 12.21
CA LYS A 305 -5.33 10.21 12.39
C LYS A 305 -5.41 8.66 12.47
N ASP A 306 -6.17 8.04 11.59
CA ASP A 306 -6.40 6.59 11.50
C ASP A 306 -5.64 5.91 10.33
N ILE A 307 -4.61 6.57 9.80
CA ILE A 307 -3.75 6.04 8.74
C ILE A 307 -2.93 4.85 9.24
N THR A 308 -2.64 3.87 8.38
CA THR A 308 -1.68 2.81 8.69
C THR A 308 -0.25 3.33 8.59
N THR A 309 0.71 2.68 9.25
CA THR A 309 2.13 3.05 9.16
C THR A 309 2.64 2.98 7.73
N GLU A 310 2.22 1.96 6.97
CA GLU A 310 2.60 1.77 5.56
C GLU A 310 2.11 2.93 4.68
N ALA A 311 0.85 3.34 4.87
CA ALA A 311 0.32 4.48 4.14
C ALA A 311 0.93 5.81 4.61
N ALA A 312 1.22 5.97 5.90
CA ALA A 312 1.83 7.18 6.45
C ALA A 312 3.24 7.42 5.89
N ILE A 313 4.11 6.39 5.89
CA ILE A 313 5.47 6.53 5.38
C ILE A 313 5.49 6.77 3.87
N THR A 314 4.65 6.09 3.10
CA THR A 314 4.58 6.27 1.65
C THR A 314 3.95 7.60 1.26
N LYS A 315 2.96 8.13 2.03
CA LYS A 315 2.44 9.49 1.88
C LYS A 315 3.50 10.53 2.17
N LEU A 316 4.31 10.33 3.21
CA LEU A 316 5.42 11.21 3.56
C LEU A 316 6.46 11.26 2.44
N MET A 317 6.91 10.10 1.93
CA MET A 317 7.82 10.02 0.78
C MET A 317 7.25 10.73 -0.46
N TYR A 318 5.96 10.53 -0.72
CA TYR A 318 5.25 11.18 -1.83
C TYR A 318 5.25 12.70 -1.69
N LEU A 319 4.79 13.25 -0.56
CA LEU A 319 4.69 14.69 -0.36
C LEU A 319 6.06 15.39 -0.39
N LEU A 320 7.08 14.76 0.18
CA LEU A 320 8.46 15.25 0.11
C LEU A 320 8.98 15.24 -1.34
N GLY A 321 8.69 14.18 -2.10
CA GLY A 321 9.07 14.07 -3.52
C GLY A 321 8.36 15.08 -4.42
N GLN A 322 7.15 15.54 -4.04
CA GLN A 322 6.42 16.61 -4.75
C GLN A 322 6.87 18.01 -4.32
N ASN A 323 7.87 18.15 -3.44
CA ASN A 323 8.35 19.43 -2.93
C ASN A 323 7.23 20.32 -2.35
N VAL A 324 6.32 19.71 -1.60
CA VAL A 324 5.23 20.44 -0.95
C VAL A 324 5.79 21.48 0.00
N ALA A 325 5.34 22.74 -0.14
CA ALA A 325 5.84 23.84 0.66
C ALA A 325 5.59 23.61 2.17
N PRO A 326 6.58 23.88 3.06
CA PRO A 326 6.46 23.64 4.50
C PRO A 326 5.21 24.25 5.14
N ALA A 327 4.80 25.44 4.67
CA ALA A 327 3.65 26.16 5.20
C ALA A 327 2.31 25.43 5.06
N VAL A 328 2.16 24.56 4.03
CA VAL A 328 0.93 23.82 3.75
C VAL A 328 1.10 22.33 3.98
N PHE A 329 2.31 21.85 4.27
CA PHE A 329 2.62 20.42 4.39
C PHE A 329 1.72 19.71 5.41
N LYS A 330 1.61 20.28 6.61
CA LYS A 330 0.74 19.74 7.67
C LYS A 330 -0.71 19.60 7.20
N THR A 331 -1.28 20.63 6.61
CA THR A 331 -2.66 20.64 6.14
C THR A 331 -2.89 19.58 5.07
N ILE A 332 -1.95 19.45 4.11
CA ILE A 332 -2.06 18.44 3.06
C ILE A 332 -1.90 17.03 3.64
N PHE A 333 -0.95 16.82 4.57
CA PHE A 333 -0.79 15.51 5.20
C PHE A 333 -2.03 15.08 5.97
N GLU A 334 -2.63 15.99 6.74
CA GLU A 334 -3.83 15.71 7.55
C GLU A 334 -5.13 15.64 6.72
N THR A 335 -5.05 15.88 5.40
CA THR A 335 -6.18 15.73 4.45
C THR A 335 -6.09 14.38 3.75
N SER A 336 -7.22 13.68 3.65
CA SER A 336 -7.29 12.44 2.87
C SER A 336 -7.12 12.72 1.38
N LEU A 337 -6.09 12.18 0.75
CA LEU A 337 -5.80 12.35 -0.68
C LEU A 337 -6.40 11.23 -1.54
N ARG A 338 -6.37 10.01 -1.02
CA ARG A 338 -6.77 8.78 -1.73
C ARG A 338 -7.57 7.83 -0.84
N GLY A 339 -8.26 8.37 0.18
CA GLY A 339 -9.03 7.57 1.11
C GLY A 339 -8.19 6.83 2.16
N GLU A 340 -6.95 7.22 2.36
CA GLU A 340 -5.99 6.58 3.29
C GLU A 340 -6.27 6.89 4.76
N MET A 341 -7.11 7.88 5.05
CA MET A 341 -7.54 8.27 6.40
C MET A 341 -8.92 8.90 6.37
N ALA A 342 -9.54 9.03 7.55
CA ALA A 342 -10.82 9.71 7.76
C ALA A 342 -10.67 11.25 7.85
#